data_c5dae5131867abe38b7641da79b35389
#
_entry.id   c5dae5131867abe38b7641da79b35389
#
_cell.length_a   1.000
_cell.length_b   1.000
_cell.length_c   1.000
_cell.angle_alpha   90.00
_cell.angle_beta   90.00
_cell.angle_gamma   90.00
#
_symmetry.space_group_name_H-M   'P 1'
#
loop_
_entity.id
_entity.type
_entity.pdbx_description
1 polymer ?
#
loop_
_entity_poly.entity_id
_entity_poly.type
_entity_poly.pdbx_seq_one_letter_code
_entity_poly.pdbx_strand_id
1 'polypeptide(L)'
;HLDRAGRELVSRYLRSKRGFLLVSHDRAFLDGCVDHILSINPSGIELQRGNFSSWYENKQRRNAYELAQNAQLKKEIGRLKEAARQSSAWADRVESTKIGANSAKAKGEADAMGGRAFIGEQSRRMQQRRKNLERRQQNAIEEKSALLKNLETNQPLKLHPLTHHARQLALLRDLTICYGSAPVCSGVCFQVEQGERIALCGPNGSGKSSILKLLCGQDIPHTGTLELASGLVISYVPQDASGLRGSLRDYAARCGIDETLFKTILRKLCLLYTSPSPRD
;
A
#
# COMPACT_ATOMS: atom_id res chain seq x y z
N HIS A 1 -2.37 -12.48 23.80
CA HIS A 1 -1.24 -13.43 23.60
C HIS A 1 -1.63 -14.87 23.98
N LEU A 2 -2.67 -15.40 23.29
CA LEU A 2 -3.11 -16.77 23.45
C LEU A 2 -2.38 -17.69 22.46
N ASP A 3 -1.99 -18.85 22.90
CA ASP A 3 -1.54 -19.92 22.01
C ASP A 3 -2.75 -20.53 21.27
N ARG A 4 -2.49 -21.50 20.38
CA ARG A 4 -3.53 -22.11 19.56
C ARG A 4 -4.63 -22.75 20.44
N ALA A 5 -4.25 -23.51 21.46
CA ALA A 5 -5.18 -24.17 22.35
C ALA A 5 -6.03 -23.17 23.15
N GLY A 6 -5.41 -22.12 23.66
CA GLY A 6 -6.11 -21.02 24.35
C GLY A 6 -7.10 -20.29 23.44
N ARG A 7 -6.76 -20.05 22.17
CA ARG A 7 -7.69 -19.45 21.18
C ARG A 7 -8.88 -20.34 20.90
N GLU A 8 -8.67 -21.64 20.72
CA GLU A 8 -9.76 -22.60 20.51
C GLU A 8 -10.70 -22.65 21.71
N LEU A 9 -10.16 -22.63 22.92
CA LEU A 9 -10.95 -22.60 24.18
C LEU A 9 -11.80 -21.33 24.26
N VAL A 10 -11.19 -20.16 24.04
CA VAL A 10 -11.90 -18.87 24.09
C VAL A 10 -12.92 -18.76 22.96
N SER A 11 -12.61 -19.23 21.77
CA SER A 11 -13.56 -19.28 20.64
C SER A 11 -14.81 -20.11 20.99
N ARG A 12 -14.61 -21.29 21.57
CA ARG A 12 -15.71 -22.14 22.05
C ARG A 12 -16.55 -21.45 23.14
N TYR A 13 -15.89 -20.78 24.09
CA TYR A 13 -16.57 -20.04 25.14
C TYR A 13 -17.41 -18.89 24.56
N LEU A 14 -16.85 -18.10 23.61
CA LEU A 14 -17.56 -17.00 22.97
C LEU A 14 -18.80 -17.45 22.19
N ARG A 15 -18.71 -18.59 21.49
CA ARG A 15 -19.87 -19.19 20.78
C ARG A 15 -21.04 -19.52 21.71
N SER A 16 -20.78 -19.79 22.99
CA SER A 16 -21.85 -20.04 23.96
C SER A 16 -22.55 -18.77 24.45
N LYS A 17 -22.04 -17.57 24.11
CA LYS A 17 -22.60 -16.29 24.54
C LYS A 17 -23.63 -15.77 23.55
N ARG A 18 -24.67 -15.10 24.06
CA ARG A 18 -25.78 -14.56 23.26
C ARG A 18 -25.44 -13.28 22.50
N GLY A 19 -24.38 -12.58 22.89
CA GLY A 19 -23.93 -11.37 22.21
C GLY A 19 -22.62 -10.86 22.80
N PHE A 20 -21.73 -10.41 21.92
CA PHE A 20 -20.45 -9.79 22.27
C PHE A 20 -19.95 -8.92 21.13
N LEU A 21 -19.06 -8.00 21.44
CA LEU A 21 -18.28 -7.24 20.47
C LEU A 21 -16.80 -7.64 20.64
N LEU A 22 -16.16 -8.04 19.54
CA LEU A 22 -14.79 -8.51 19.53
C LEU A 22 -13.96 -7.71 18.54
N VAL A 23 -12.80 -7.23 18.99
CA VAL A 23 -11.77 -6.62 18.14
C VAL A 23 -10.54 -7.51 18.17
N SER A 24 -10.12 -8.03 17.01
CA SER A 24 -8.97 -8.89 16.88
C SER A 24 -8.31 -8.75 15.50
N HIS A 25 -7.00 -8.99 15.44
CA HIS A 25 -6.25 -9.11 14.19
C HIS A 25 -6.08 -10.57 13.73
N ASP A 26 -6.48 -11.52 14.57
CA ASP A 26 -6.39 -12.94 14.27
C ASP A 26 -7.62 -13.40 13.48
N ARG A 27 -7.41 -13.60 12.19
CA ARG A 27 -8.45 -14.00 11.23
C ARG A 27 -9.06 -15.35 11.56
N ALA A 28 -8.22 -16.34 11.89
CA ALA A 28 -8.67 -17.69 12.22
C ALA A 28 -9.51 -17.70 13.51
N PHE A 29 -9.15 -16.88 14.48
CA PHE A 29 -9.91 -16.71 15.71
C PHE A 29 -11.26 -16.05 15.45
N LEU A 30 -11.30 -14.97 14.62
CA LEU A 30 -12.55 -14.32 14.22
C LEU A 30 -13.47 -15.29 13.48
N ASP A 31 -12.97 -16.04 12.51
CA ASP A 31 -13.76 -17.02 11.76
C ASP A 31 -14.36 -18.10 12.67
N GLY A 32 -13.68 -18.37 13.79
CA GLY A 32 -14.10 -19.34 14.76
C GLY A 32 -15.25 -18.89 15.67
N CYS A 33 -15.55 -17.60 15.81
CA CYS A 33 -16.48 -17.12 16.85
C CYS A 33 -17.46 -16.04 16.43
N VAL A 34 -17.29 -15.38 15.28
CA VAL A 34 -18.17 -14.28 14.85
C VAL A 34 -19.09 -14.68 13.70
N ASP A 35 -20.27 -14.11 13.66
CA ASP A 35 -21.29 -14.28 12.62
C ASP A 35 -21.64 -12.96 11.90
N HIS A 36 -21.12 -11.84 12.40
CA HIS A 36 -21.25 -10.53 11.80
C HIS A 36 -19.93 -9.78 11.86
N ILE A 37 -19.62 -9.01 10.81
CA ILE A 37 -18.44 -8.14 10.74
C ILE A 37 -18.90 -6.69 10.66
N LEU A 38 -18.47 -5.88 11.63
CA LEU A 38 -18.61 -4.43 11.61
C LEU A 38 -17.31 -3.82 11.05
N SER A 39 -17.38 -3.30 9.83
CA SER A 39 -16.24 -2.65 9.18
C SER A 39 -16.35 -1.14 9.31
N ILE A 40 -15.32 -0.51 9.88
CA ILE A 40 -15.20 0.94 10.01
C ILE A 40 -14.25 1.43 8.91
N ASN A 41 -14.80 2.13 7.93
CA ASN A 41 -14.05 2.67 6.80
C ASN A 41 -14.15 4.21 6.81
N PRO A 42 -13.25 4.94 6.12
CA PRO A 42 -13.37 6.39 5.96
C PRO A 42 -14.70 6.83 5.32
N SER A 43 -15.29 5.97 4.50
CA SER A 43 -16.59 6.20 3.83
C SER A 43 -17.80 5.89 4.69
N GLY A 44 -17.63 5.27 5.87
CA GLY A 44 -18.70 4.93 6.78
C GLY A 44 -18.53 3.57 7.47
N ILE A 45 -19.58 3.19 8.19
CA ILE A 45 -19.63 1.93 8.94
C ILE A 45 -20.53 0.96 8.18
N GLU A 46 -20.01 -0.22 7.88
CA GLU A 46 -20.74 -1.29 7.20
C GLU A 46 -20.86 -2.51 8.12
N LEU A 47 -22.10 -3.00 8.29
CA LEU A 47 -22.38 -4.26 8.98
C LEU A 47 -22.66 -5.33 7.93
N GLN A 48 -21.91 -6.42 7.94
CA GLN A 48 -22.10 -7.55 7.03
C GLN A 48 -22.28 -8.83 7.84
N ARG A 49 -23.29 -9.62 7.48
CA ARG A 49 -23.49 -10.97 8.03
C ARG A 49 -22.47 -11.93 7.42
N GLY A 50 -21.89 -12.77 8.23
CA GLY A 50 -20.87 -13.76 7.86
C GLY A 50 -19.64 -13.69 8.74
N ASN A 51 -18.71 -14.61 8.52
CA ASN A 51 -17.42 -14.64 9.20
C ASN A 51 -16.41 -13.71 8.51
N PHE A 52 -15.21 -13.59 9.09
CA PHE A 52 -14.17 -12.72 8.57
C PHE A 52 -13.74 -13.11 7.14
N SER A 53 -13.58 -14.41 6.86
CA SER A 53 -13.18 -14.90 5.54
C SER A 53 -14.16 -14.52 4.45
N SER A 54 -15.47 -14.71 4.67
CA SER A 54 -16.50 -14.32 3.71
C SER A 54 -16.57 -12.82 3.47
N TRP A 55 -16.44 -12.03 4.53
CA TRP A 55 -16.35 -10.56 4.42
C TRP A 55 -15.11 -10.13 3.63
N TYR A 56 -13.95 -10.75 3.90
CA TYR A 56 -12.70 -10.41 3.25
C TYR A 56 -12.71 -10.73 1.75
N GLU A 57 -13.26 -11.88 1.36
CA GLU A 57 -13.46 -12.22 -0.06
C GLU A 57 -14.39 -11.22 -0.77
N ASN A 58 -15.49 -10.85 -0.15
CA ASN A 58 -16.41 -9.85 -0.69
C ASN A 58 -15.74 -8.49 -0.84
N LYS A 59 -14.93 -8.08 0.15
CA LYS A 59 -14.14 -6.86 0.10
C LYS A 59 -13.11 -6.91 -1.03
N GLN A 60 -12.40 -8.02 -1.20
CA GLN A 60 -11.45 -8.19 -2.29
C GLN A 60 -12.12 -8.11 -3.67
N ARG A 61 -13.26 -8.79 -3.86
CA ARG A 61 -14.03 -8.73 -5.11
C ARG A 61 -14.48 -7.30 -5.42
N ARG A 62 -15.00 -6.58 -4.42
CA ARG A 62 -15.43 -5.19 -4.55
C ARG A 62 -14.24 -4.29 -4.92
N ASN A 63 -13.12 -4.42 -4.23
CA ASN A 63 -11.91 -3.65 -4.51
C ASN A 63 -11.37 -3.93 -5.93
N ALA A 64 -11.36 -5.19 -6.36
CA ALA A 64 -10.92 -5.56 -7.71
C ALA A 64 -11.83 -4.94 -8.79
N TYR A 65 -13.14 -4.96 -8.58
CA TYR A 65 -14.11 -4.33 -9.48
C TYR A 65 -13.91 -2.80 -9.55
N GLU A 66 -13.77 -2.14 -8.41
CA GLU A 66 -13.54 -0.69 -8.33
C GLU A 66 -12.19 -0.27 -8.93
N LEU A 67 -11.14 -1.10 -8.77
CA LEU A 67 -9.85 -0.88 -9.44
C LEU A 67 -9.97 -0.99 -10.96
N ALA A 68 -10.71 -1.98 -11.45
CA ALA A 68 -10.96 -2.14 -12.88
C ALA A 68 -11.75 -0.95 -13.45
N GLN A 69 -12.80 -0.49 -12.75
CA GLN A 69 -13.54 0.73 -13.13
C GLN A 69 -12.63 1.97 -13.14
N ASN A 70 -11.82 2.18 -12.10
CA ASN A 70 -10.89 3.30 -12.04
C ASN A 70 -9.86 3.25 -13.17
N ALA A 71 -9.37 2.07 -13.54
CA ALA A 71 -8.44 1.90 -14.66
C ALA A 71 -9.11 2.27 -16.00
N GLN A 72 -10.36 1.87 -16.17
CA GLN A 72 -11.14 2.23 -17.38
C GLN A 72 -11.39 3.74 -17.43
N LEU A 73 -11.85 4.36 -16.33
CA LEU A 73 -12.05 5.81 -16.25
C LEU A 73 -10.77 6.60 -16.53
N LYS A 74 -9.63 6.17 -15.97
CA LYS A 74 -8.32 6.80 -16.22
C LYS A 74 -7.95 6.72 -17.70
N LYS A 75 -8.20 5.58 -18.36
CA LYS A 75 -7.94 5.40 -19.79
C LYS A 75 -8.83 6.31 -20.64
N GLU A 76 -10.10 6.46 -20.28
CA GLU A 76 -11.03 7.38 -20.96
C GLU A 76 -10.65 8.85 -20.77
N ILE A 77 -10.30 9.25 -19.54
CA ILE A 77 -9.79 10.60 -19.24
C ILE A 77 -8.53 10.86 -20.06
N GLY A 78 -7.61 9.90 -20.14
CA GLY A 78 -6.40 10.00 -20.95
C GLY A 78 -6.72 10.23 -22.43
N ARG A 79 -7.67 9.49 -22.99
CA ARG A 79 -8.13 9.66 -24.39
C ARG A 79 -8.76 11.04 -24.61
N LEU A 80 -9.59 11.51 -23.69
CA LEU A 80 -10.21 12.85 -23.79
C LEU A 80 -9.16 13.96 -23.71
N LYS A 81 -8.19 13.84 -22.80
CA LYS A 81 -7.08 14.80 -22.68
C LYS A 81 -6.24 14.83 -23.97
N GLU A 82 -5.93 13.69 -24.53
CA GLU A 82 -5.17 13.60 -25.77
C GLU A 82 -5.94 14.19 -26.96
N ALA A 83 -7.23 13.88 -27.08
CA ALA A 83 -8.10 14.47 -28.10
C ALA A 83 -8.20 16.01 -27.94
N ALA A 84 -8.27 16.53 -26.71
CA ALA A 84 -8.25 17.95 -26.44
C ALA A 84 -6.93 18.61 -26.89
N ARG A 85 -5.79 17.96 -26.56
CA ARG A 85 -4.47 18.45 -27.00
C ARG A 85 -4.32 18.47 -28.52
N GLN A 86 -4.75 17.40 -29.19
CA GLN A 86 -4.70 17.33 -30.65
C GLN A 86 -5.61 18.38 -31.29
N SER A 87 -6.81 18.59 -30.75
CA SER A 87 -7.73 19.64 -31.22
C SER A 87 -7.15 21.05 -31.05
N SER A 88 -6.50 21.33 -29.93
CA SER A 88 -5.82 22.61 -29.70
C SER A 88 -4.64 22.80 -30.65
N ALA A 89 -3.77 21.80 -30.78
CA ALA A 89 -2.61 21.88 -31.68
C ALA A 89 -3.01 22.04 -33.17
N TRP A 90 -4.11 21.39 -33.58
CA TRP A 90 -4.65 21.55 -34.90
C TRP A 90 -5.19 22.97 -35.14
N ALA A 91 -5.93 23.52 -34.16
CA ALA A 91 -6.46 24.87 -34.23
C ALA A 91 -5.34 25.94 -34.32
N ASP A 92 -4.27 25.76 -33.55
CA ASP A 92 -3.10 26.66 -33.55
C ASP A 92 -2.36 26.61 -34.90
N ARG A 93 -2.23 25.41 -35.54
CA ARG A 93 -1.68 25.28 -36.87
C ARG A 93 -2.54 25.99 -37.94
N VAL A 94 -3.86 25.80 -37.86
CA VAL A 94 -4.77 26.49 -38.82
C VAL A 94 -4.69 28.01 -38.63
N GLU A 95 -4.55 28.51 -37.40
CA GLU A 95 -4.41 29.94 -37.14
C GLU A 95 -3.07 30.49 -37.67
N SER A 96 -1.96 29.79 -37.47
CA SER A 96 -0.63 30.17 -38.00
C SER A 96 -0.61 30.19 -39.54
N THR A 97 -1.28 29.23 -40.17
CA THR A 97 -1.39 29.20 -41.64
C THR A 97 -2.21 30.36 -42.19
N LYS A 98 -3.24 30.83 -41.47
CA LYS A 98 -4.03 32.03 -41.88
C LYS A 98 -3.22 33.32 -41.79
N ILE A 99 -2.38 33.48 -40.77
CA ILE A 99 -1.53 34.68 -40.63
C ILE A 99 -0.48 34.72 -41.75
N GLY A 100 0.13 33.57 -42.09
CA GLY A 100 1.09 33.48 -43.21
C GLY A 100 0.48 33.74 -44.60
N ALA A 101 -0.73 33.21 -44.85
CA ALA A 101 -1.45 33.44 -46.12
C ALA A 101 -1.93 34.88 -46.29
N ASN A 102 -2.32 35.55 -45.21
CA ASN A 102 -2.75 36.96 -45.26
C ASN A 102 -1.60 37.94 -45.55
N SER A 103 -0.35 37.64 -45.20
CA SER A 103 0.78 38.52 -45.49
C SER A 103 1.21 38.47 -46.98
N ALA A 104 0.99 37.33 -47.66
CA ALA A 104 1.31 37.19 -49.08
C ALA A 104 0.21 37.72 -50.02
N LYS A 105 -1.06 37.61 -49.64
CA LYS A 105 -2.20 38.07 -50.45
C LYS A 105 -2.56 39.55 -50.26
N ALA A 106 -2.10 40.18 -49.15
CA ALA A 106 -2.42 41.60 -48.87
C ALA A 106 -1.71 42.60 -49.77
N LYS A 107 -0.88 42.17 -50.70
CA LYS A 107 -0.21 43.04 -51.69
C LYS A 107 -0.92 43.15 -53.03
N GLY A 108 -2.03 42.43 -53.28
CA GLY A 108 -2.60 42.34 -54.63
C GLY A 108 -4.05 42.78 -54.83
N GLU A 109 -4.89 42.96 -53.83
CA GLU A 109 -6.31 43.30 -54.05
C GLU A 109 -6.83 44.27 -52.99
N ALA A 110 -6.79 45.53 -53.33
CA ALA A 110 -7.34 46.65 -52.52
C ALA A 110 -8.86 46.81 -52.73
N ASP A 111 -9.58 45.87 -53.27
CA ASP A 111 -10.99 46.05 -53.65
C ASP A 111 -11.90 44.90 -53.21
N ALA A 112 -12.09 44.76 -51.90
CA ALA A 112 -13.22 43.99 -51.37
C ALA A 112 -13.56 44.40 -49.93
N MET A 113 -14.19 45.54 -49.79
CA MET A 113 -14.70 46.04 -48.51
C MET A 113 -15.73 45.10 -47.85
N GLY A 114 -16.31 44.13 -48.58
CA GLY A 114 -17.21 43.11 -48.08
C GLY A 114 -16.48 41.83 -47.55
N GLY A 115 -15.26 41.55 -47.97
CA GLY A 115 -14.54 40.33 -47.60
C GLY A 115 -13.97 40.33 -46.19
N ARG A 116 -13.56 41.51 -45.64
CA ARG A 116 -12.98 41.60 -44.30
C ARG A 116 -14.01 41.37 -43.20
N ALA A 117 -15.22 41.89 -43.33
CA ALA A 117 -16.30 41.65 -42.38
C ALA A 117 -16.73 40.17 -42.37
N PHE A 118 -16.86 39.56 -43.53
CA PHE A 118 -17.20 38.12 -43.66
C PHE A 118 -16.14 37.19 -43.10
N ILE A 119 -14.87 37.47 -43.36
CA ILE A 119 -13.74 36.67 -42.81
C ILE A 119 -13.66 36.85 -41.29
N GLY A 120 -13.89 38.07 -40.78
CA GLY A 120 -13.93 38.34 -39.32
C GLY A 120 -15.04 37.58 -38.63
N GLU A 121 -16.24 37.54 -39.22
CA GLU A 121 -17.37 36.83 -38.66
C GLU A 121 -17.17 35.29 -38.72
N GLN A 122 -16.62 34.78 -39.78
CA GLN A 122 -16.26 33.34 -39.91
C GLN A 122 -15.20 32.94 -38.85
N SER A 123 -14.17 33.76 -38.66
CA SER A 123 -13.16 33.54 -37.64
C SER A 123 -13.77 33.56 -36.23
N ARG A 124 -14.66 34.52 -35.92
CA ARG A 124 -15.38 34.61 -34.63
C ARG A 124 -16.24 33.37 -34.37
N ARG A 125 -16.99 32.87 -35.40
CA ARG A 125 -17.80 31.65 -35.30
C ARG A 125 -16.93 30.41 -35.06
N MET A 126 -15.76 30.30 -35.71
CA MET A 126 -14.81 29.21 -35.48
C MET A 126 -14.21 29.25 -34.07
N GLN A 127 -13.80 30.42 -33.59
CA GLN A 127 -13.30 30.60 -32.21
C GLN A 127 -14.38 30.23 -31.19
N GLN A 128 -15.63 30.58 -31.42
CA GLN A 128 -16.74 30.26 -30.54
C GLN A 128 -17.03 28.74 -30.50
N ARG A 129 -16.96 28.06 -31.68
CA ARG A 129 -17.05 26.60 -31.77
C ARG A 129 -15.91 25.91 -31.03
N ARG A 130 -14.68 26.42 -31.16
CA ARG A 130 -13.50 25.93 -30.43
C ARG A 130 -13.71 26.02 -28.92
N LYS A 131 -14.07 27.21 -28.40
CA LYS A 131 -14.35 27.41 -26.97
C LYS A 131 -15.44 26.47 -26.44
N ASN A 132 -16.50 26.27 -27.21
CA ASN A 132 -17.57 25.37 -26.82
C ASN A 132 -17.13 23.91 -26.80
N LEU A 133 -16.27 23.50 -27.73
CA LEU A 133 -15.69 22.15 -27.75
C LEU A 133 -14.75 21.92 -26.57
N GLU A 134 -13.84 22.87 -26.32
CA GLU A 134 -12.92 22.84 -25.17
C GLU A 134 -13.69 22.76 -23.87
N ARG A 135 -14.74 23.57 -23.69
CA ARG A 135 -15.58 23.54 -22.49
C ARG A 135 -16.30 22.20 -22.30
N ARG A 136 -16.82 21.61 -23.39
CA ARG A 136 -17.45 20.27 -23.33
C ARG A 136 -16.46 19.19 -22.96
N GLN A 137 -15.25 19.23 -23.52
CA GLN A 137 -14.19 18.27 -23.18
C GLN A 137 -13.74 18.44 -21.72
N GLN A 138 -13.59 19.67 -21.24
CA GLN A 138 -13.21 19.96 -19.87
C GLN A 138 -14.28 19.46 -18.88
N ASN A 139 -15.55 19.76 -19.11
CA ASN A 139 -16.65 19.26 -18.30
C ASN A 139 -16.69 17.72 -18.26
N ALA A 140 -16.51 17.07 -19.42
CA ALA A 140 -16.46 15.60 -19.47
C ALA A 140 -15.27 15.01 -18.69
N ILE A 141 -14.11 15.69 -18.70
CA ILE A 141 -12.95 15.27 -17.92
C ILE A 141 -13.24 15.45 -16.41
N GLU A 142 -13.84 16.57 -16.03
CA GLU A 142 -14.21 16.86 -14.63
C GLU A 142 -15.24 15.86 -14.10
N GLU A 143 -16.32 15.61 -14.84
CA GLU A 143 -17.33 14.61 -14.49
C GLU A 143 -16.70 13.22 -14.29
N LYS A 144 -15.87 12.77 -15.23
CA LYS A 144 -15.20 11.47 -15.11
C LYS A 144 -14.17 11.44 -13.99
N SER A 145 -13.50 12.55 -13.71
CA SER A 145 -12.56 12.66 -12.61
C SER A 145 -13.25 12.58 -11.25
N ALA A 146 -14.45 13.15 -11.13
CA ALA A 146 -15.28 13.07 -9.92
C ALA A 146 -15.75 11.62 -9.61
N LEU A 147 -15.87 10.78 -10.65
CA LEU A 147 -16.24 9.37 -10.49
C LEU A 147 -15.08 8.48 -10.03
N LEU A 148 -13.83 8.97 -10.07
CA LEU A 148 -12.68 8.22 -9.60
C LEU A 148 -12.77 8.04 -8.08
N LYS A 149 -12.82 6.79 -7.64
CA LYS A 149 -12.80 6.45 -6.22
C LYS A 149 -11.38 6.43 -5.69
N ASN A 150 -11.16 7.07 -4.56
CA ASN A 150 -9.90 6.97 -3.81
C ASN A 150 -9.85 5.60 -3.13
N LEU A 151 -9.37 4.62 -3.85
CA LEU A 151 -9.11 3.29 -3.30
C LEU A 151 -7.74 3.30 -2.62
N GLU A 152 -7.72 2.87 -1.38
CA GLU A 152 -6.48 2.54 -0.69
C GLU A 152 -5.83 1.34 -1.37
N THR A 153 -4.91 1.60 -2.29
CA THR A 153 -4.08 0.55 -2.88
C THR A 153 -2.93 0.29 -1.92
N ASN A 154 -3.04 -0.79 -1.15
CA ASN A 154 -1.91 -1.31 -0.39
C ASN A 154 -0.81 -1.70 -1.37
N GLN A 155 0.20 -0.84 -1.50
CA GLN A 155 1.38 -1.19 -2.27
C GLN A 155 2.17 -2.23 -1.47
N PRO A 156 2.46 -3.40 -2.05
CA PRO A 156 3.23 -4.41 -1.34
C PRO A 156 4.60 -3.85 -0.97
N LEU A 157 4.95 -3.97 0.31
CA LEU A 157 6.28 -3.63 0.78
C LEU A 157 7.25 -4.68 0.23
N LYS A 158 8.18 -4.26 -0.61
CA LYS A 158 9.24 -5.13 -1.10
C LYS A 158 10.42 -5.05 -0.13
N LEU A 159 10.75 -6.16 0.49
CA LEU A 159 11.98 -6.33 1.24
C LEU A 159 13.09 -6.70 0.26
N HIS A 160 14.23 -6.04 0.39
CA HIS A 160 15.43 -6.35 -0.36
C HIS A 160 16.45 -6.97 0.62
N PRO A 161 16.37 -8.28 0.90
CA PRO A 161 17.31 -8.93 1.80
C PRO A 161 18.72 -8.87 1.20
N LEU A 162 19.69 -8.65 2.06
CA LEU A 162 21.09 -8.78 1.67
C LEU A 162 21.37 -10.26 1.38
N THR A 163 22.04 -10.53 0.27
CA THR A 163 22.50 -11.88 -0.05
C THR A 163 23.76 -12.18 0.76
N HIS A 164 23.81 -13.32 1.45
CA HIS A 164 24.96 -13.76 2.17
C HIS A 164 25.78 -14.75 1.32
N HIS A 165 27.10 -14.80 1.51
CA HIS A 165 27.98 -15.72 0.74
C HIS A 165 27.80 -17.18 1.15
N ALA A 166 27.45 -17.44 2.42
CA ALA A 166 27.20 -18.79 2.91
C ALA A 166 25.76 -19.23 2.62
N ARG A 167 25.59 -20.48 2.19
CA ARG A 167 24.27 -21.09 2.00
C ARG A 167 23.57 -21.34 3.33
N GLN A 168 24.28 -21.90 4.29
CA GLN A 168 23.81 -22.15 5.64
C GLN A 168 24.05 -20.93 6.51
N LEU A 169 22.99 -20.34 7.05
CA LEU A 169 23.05 -19.11 7.85
C LEU A 169 23.11 -19.40 9.35
N ALA A 170 22.44 -20.43 9.81
CA ALA A 170 22.46 -20.86 11.21
C ALA A 170 22.30 -22.38 11.30
N LEU A 171 22.94 -22.97 12.30
CA LEU A 171 22.82 -24.39 12.63
C LEU A 171 22.69 -24.54 14.14
N LEU A 172 21.64 -25.24 14.55
CA LEU A 172 21.38 -25.61 15.95
C LEU A 172 21.43 -27.14 16.06
N ARG A 173 22.24 -27.65 16.99
CA ARG A 173 22.34 -29.09 17.27
C ARG A 173 22.20 -29.33 18.77
N ASP A 174 21.22 -30.15 19.13
CA ASP A 174 20.92 -30.56 20.51
C ASP A 174 20.84 -29.35 21.48
N LEU A 175 20.31 -28.24 20.98
CA LEU A 175 20.25 -27.01 21.75
C LEU A 175 19.22 -27.17 22.88
N THR A 176 19.67 -26.93 24.12
CA THR A 176 18.85 -26.90 25.31
C THR A 176 19.03 -25.55 25.98
N ILE A 177 17.94 -24.83 26.21
CA ILE A 177 17.95 -23.52 26.87
C ILE A 177 17.39 -23.67 28.27
N CYS A 178 18.13 -23.14 29.26
CA CYS A 178 17.76 -23.19 30.67
C CYS A 178 17.68 -21.79 31.27
N TYR A 179 16.60 -21.48 31.98
CA TYR A 179 16.53 -20.35 32.88
C TYR A 179 16.46 -20.89 34.32
N GLY A 180 17.60 -20.83 35.01
CA GLY A 180 17.77 -21.48 36.32
C GLY A 180 17.93 -22.99 36.20
N SER A 181 17.24 -23.75 37.06
CA SER A 181 17.39 -25.21 37.15
C SER A 181 16.54 -26.02 36.18
N ALA A 182 15.57 -25.40 35.50
CA ALA A 182 14.65 -26.11 34.61
C ALA A 182 14.90 -25.75 33.15
N PRO A 183 14.96 -26.75 32.23
CA PRO A 183 15.04 -26.49 30.81
C PRO A 183 13.71 -25.95 30.27
N VAL A 184 13.75 -24.88 29.47
CA VAL A 184 12.59 -24.31 28.79
C VAL A 184 12.33 -25.01 27.45
N CYS A 185 13.39 -25.40 26.78
CA CYS A 185 13.33 -26.27 25.60
C CYS A 185 14.60 -27.13 25.57
N SER A 186 14.50 -28.34 25.06
CA SER A 186 15.62 -29.29 24.98
C SER A 186 15.64 -30.02 23.67
N GLY A 187 16.86 -30.39 23.21
CA GLY A 187 17.06 -31.20 22.02
C GLY A 187 16.63 -30.54 20.71
N VAL A 188 16.75 -29.19 20.63
CA VAL A 188 16.34 -28.45 19.46
C VAL A 188 17.40 -28.59 18.38
N CYS A 189 17.01 -29.19 17.24
CA CYS A 189 17.87 -29.38 16.07
C CYS A 189 17.18 -28.82 14.82
N PHE A 190 17.77 -27.82 14.20
CA PHE A 190 17.38 -27.35 12.87
C PHE A 190 18.49 -26.46 12.27
N GLN A 191 18.39 -26.25 10.98
CA GLN A 191 19.26 -25.34 10.24
C GLN A 191 18.43 -24.29 9.51
N VAL A 192 19.04 -23.16 9.21
CA VAL A 192 18.46 -22.08 8.43
C VAL A 192 19.33 -21.87 7.21
N GLU A 193 18.77 -22.10 6.03
CA GLU A 193 19.44 -21.82 4.76
C GLU A 193 18.98 -20.49 4.16
N GLN A 194 19.76 -19.98 3.23
CA GLN A 194 19.45 -18.75 2.53
C GLN A 194 18.14 -18.88 1.72
N GLY A 195 17.21 -17.96 1.90
CA GLY A 195 15.92 -17.95 1.21
C GLY A 195 14.83 -18.77 1.90
N GLU A 196 15.13 -19.51 2.95
CA GLU A 196 14.14 -20.27 3.72
C GLU A 196 13.25 -19.38 4.58
N ARG A 197 12.06 -19.88 4.86
CA ARG A 197 11.07 -19.25 5.75
C ARG A 197 10.66 -20.27 6.80
N ILE A 198 11.15 -20.10 8.02
CA ILE A 198 10.94 -21.05 9.11
C ILE A 198 9.95 -20.46 10.11
N ALA A 199 8.93 -21.23 10.49
CA ALA A 199 8.00 -20.87 11.54
C ALA A 199 8.27 -21.70 12.80
N LEU A 200 8.53 -21.04 13.93
CA LEU A 200 8.64 -21.66 15.24
C LEU A 200 7.25 -21.75 15.87
N CYS A 201 6.70 -22.97 15.96
CA CYS A 201 5.39 -23.25 16.53
C CYS A 201 5.51 -23.99 17.88
N GLY A 202 4.54 -23.78 18.76
CA GLY A 202 4.50 -24.44 20.07
C GLY A 202 3.70 -23.66 21.10
N PRO A 203 3.38 -24.26 22.26
CA PRO A 203 2.62 -23.62 23.33
C PRO A 203 3.35 -22.40 23.93
N ASN A 204 2.64 -21.58 24.70
CA ASN A 204 3.26 -20.50 25.44
C ASN A 204 4.27 -21.04 26.45
N GLY A 205 5.41 -20.36 26.56
CA GLY A 205 6.52 -20.81 27.42
C GLY A 205 7.45 -21.86 26.80
N SER A 206 7.21 -22.37 25.59
CA SER A 206 8.05 -23.41 24.96
C SER A 206 9.41 -22.92 24.42
N GLY A 207 9.88 -21.75 24.79
CA GLY A 207 11.21 -21.25 24.44
C GLY A 207 11.37 -20.63 23.06
N LYS A 208 10.29 -20.43 22.25
CA LYS A 208 10.37 -19.82 20.92
C LYS A 208 11.10 -18.48 20.90
N SER A 209 10.70 -17.59 21.80
CA SER A 209 11.33 -16.25 21.92
C SER A 209 12.77 -16.35 22.41
N SER A 210 13.09 -17.33 23.25
CA SER A 210 14.45 -17.56 23.72
C SER A 210 15.38 -18.03 22.60
N ILE A 211 14.90 -18.92 21.74
CA ILE A 211 15.64 -19.35 20.54
C ILE A 211 15.91 -18.15 19.62
N LEU A 212 14.91 -17.29 19.35
CA LEU A 212 15.10 -16.10 18.53
C LEU A 212 16.10 -15.12 19.14
N LYS A 213 16.02 -14.88 20.45
CA LYS A 213 16.96 -14.01 21.17
C LYS A 213 18.38 -14.56 21.12
N LEU A 214 18.54 -15.87 21.28
CA LEU A 214 19.84 -16.54 21.18
C LEU A 214 20.42 -16.42 19.77
N LEU A 215 19.63 -16.61 18.72
CA LEU A 215 20.05 -16.37 17.34
C LEU A 215 20.47 -14.89 17.11
N CYS A 216 19.86 -13.93 17.81
CA CYS A 216 20.25 -12.52 17.78
C CYS A 216 21.51 -12.22 18.61
N GLY A 217 22.19 -13.20 19.16
CA GLY A 217 23.43 -13.05 19.92
C GLY A 217 23.24 -12.61 21.38
N GLN A 218 22.00 -12.75 21.93
CA GLN A 218 21.81 -12.52 23.37
C GLN A 218 22.43 -13.66 24.18
N ASP A 219 23.14 -13.29 25.24
CA ASP A 219 23.76 -14.26 26.13
C ASP A 219 22.68 -14.93 27.00
N ILE A 220 22.27 -16.12 26.57
CA ILE A 220 21.28 -16.95 27.25
C ILE A 220 21.94 -18.28 27.57
N PRO A 221 21.86 -18.77 28.83
CA PRO A 221 22.40 -20.05 29.23
C PRO A 221 21.83 -21.19 28.39
N HIS A 222 22.70 -21.89 27.69
CA HIS A 222 22.31 -23.01 26.83
C HIS A 222 23.40 -24.07 26.80
N THR A 223 23.01 -25.27 26.43
CA THR A 223 23.91 -26.37 26.07
C THR A 223 23.63 -26.80 24.63
N GLY A 224 24.53 -27.55 24.04
CA GLY A 224 24.46 -27.88 22.62
C GLY A 224 25.28 -26.92 21.75
N THR A 225 25.08 -27.01 20.45
CA THR A 225 25.86 -26.21 19.48
C THR A 225 24.98 -25.22 18.76
N LEU A 226 25.41 -23.98 18.74
CA LEU A 226 24.86 -22.90 17.91
C LEU A 226 25.97 -22.35 17.02
N GLU A 227 25.82 -22.49 15.73
CA GLU A 227 26.75 -21.94 14.74
C GLU A 227 26.00 -20.92 13.89
N LEU A 228 26.56 -19.72 13.77
CA LEU A 228 26.06 -18.65 12.91
C LEU A 228 27.11 -18.36 11.83
N ALA A 229 26.65 -18.07 10.62
CA ALA A 229 27.54 -17.66 9.53
C ALA A 229 28.26 -16.35 9.90
N SER A 230 29.55 -16.28 9.60
CA SER A 230 30.36 -15.09 9.92
C SER A 230 29.88 -13.86 9.15
N GLY A 231 29.73 -12.73 9.84
CA GLY A 231 29.25 -11.49 9.20
C GLY A 231 27.75 -11.48 8.89
N LEU A 232 26.97 -12.40 9.45
CA LEU A 232 25.52 -12.43 9.28
C LEU A 232 24.86 -11.22 9.95
N VAL A 233 24.09 -10.45 9.17
CA VAL A 233 23.29 -9.32 9.69
C VAL A 233 21.89 -9.81 9.99
N ILE A 234 21.51 -9.80 11.27
CA ILE A 234 20.21 -10.25 11.74
C ILE A 234 19.37 -9.04 12.11
N SER A 235 18.20 -8.90 11.48
CA SER A 235 17.20 -7.91 11.86
C SER A 235 16.14 -8.55 12.75
N TYR A 236 15.96 -8.02 13.95
CA TYR A 236 14.98 -8.52 14.91
C TYR A 236 13.82 -7.52 15.07
N VAL A 237 12.61 -8.00 14.92
CA VAL A 237 11.40 -7.21 15.20
C VAL A 237 10.83 -7.68 16.54
N PRO A 238 10.97 -6.89 17.61
CA PRO A 238 10.47 -7.27 18.92
C PRO A 238 8.94 -7.22 18.96
N GLN A 239 8.36 -8.05 19.81
CA GLN A 239 6.93 -8.08 20.07
C GLN A 239 6.50 -6.88 20.92
N ASP A 240 7.37 -6.44 21.82
CA ASP A 240 7.19 -5.29 22.70
C ASP A 240 7.94 -4.07 22.11
N ALA A 241 7.20 -3.04 21.80
CA ALA A 241 7.71 -1.76 21.28
C ALA A 241 7.82 -0.69 22.38
N SER A 242 7.62 -1.02 23.66
CA SER A 242 7.64 -0.07 24.78
C SER A 242 8.97 0.67 24.96
N GLY A 243 10.06 0.09 24.45
CA GLY A 243 11.39 0.72 24.41
C GLY A 243 11.55 1.82 23.36
N LEU A 244 10.60 1.95 22.41
CA LEU A 244 10.65 2.99 21.38
C LEU A 244 10.05 4.28 21.96
N ARG A 245 10.89 5.31 22.11
CA ARG A 245 10.48 6.62 22.64
C ARG A 245 11.02 7.74 21.75
N GLY A 246 10.31 8.87 21.71
CA GLY A 246 10.67 10.05 20.95
C GLY A 246 9.95 10.16 19.59
N SER A 247 10.36 11.11 18.77
CA SER A 247 9.77 11.31 17.46
C SER A 247 10.27 10.24 16.46
N LEU A 248 9.45 9.92 15.46
CA LEU A 248 9.84 9.02 14.37
C LEU A 248 11.06 9.54 13.59
N ARG A 249 11.21 10.86 13.52
CA ARG A 249 12.35 11.52 12.88
C ARG A 249 13.65 11.26 13.64
N ASP A 250 13.61 11.43 14.95
CA ASP A 250 14.77 11.19 15.82
C ASP A 250 15.18 9.71 15.82
N TYR A 251 14.18 8.83 15.71
CA TYR A 251 14.43 7.40 15.56
C TYR A 251 15.14 7.08 14.25
N ALA A 252 14.67 7.62 13.11
CA ALA A 252 15.33 7.43 11.82
C ALA A 252 16.77 7.95 11.83
N ALA A 253 16.99 9.13 12.42
CA ALA A 253 18.32 9.72 12.55
C ALA A 253 19.27 8.85 13.39
N ARG A 254 18.81 8.32 14.53
CA ARG A 254 19.59 7.41 15.38
C ARG A 254 19.94 6.10 14.68
N CYS A 255 19.07 5.59 13.83
CA CYS A 255 19.27 4.36 13.06
C CYS A 255 20.08 4.62 11.76
N GLY A 256 20.46 5.85 11.44
CA GLY A 256 21.16 6.20 10.19
C GLY A 256 20.30 5.97 8.93
N ILE A 257 18.97 6.02 9.07
CA ILE A 257 18.04 5.78 7.98
C ILE A 257 17.70 7.11 7.30
N ASP A 258 17.71 7.15 5.97
CA ASP A 258 17.22 8.31 5.20
C ASP A 258 15.77 8.64 5.55
N GLU A 259 15.52 9.90 5.93
CA GLU A 259 14.21 10.35 6.41
C GLU A 259 13.12 10.19 5.33
N THR A 260 13.49 10.43 4.05
CA THR A 260 12.56 10.35 2.92
C THR A 260 12.14 8.90 2.67
N LEU A 261 13.12 7.98 2.70
CA LEU A 261 12.88 6.55 2.58
C LEU A 261 12.02 6.04 3.73
N PHE A 262 12.34 6.45 4.97
CA PHE A 262 11.59 6.07 6.17
C PHE A 262 10.12 6.52 6.10
N LYS A 263 9.87 7.78 5.76
CA LYS A 263 8.50 8.31 5.57
C LYS A 263 7.76 7.59 4.44
N THR A 264 8.47 7.24 3.36
CA THR A 264 7.88 6.49 2.23
C THR A 264 7.43 5.09 2.67
N ILE A 265 8.25 4.40 3.47
CA ILE A 265 7.91 3.09 4.04
C ILE A 265 6.71 3.19 4.99
N LEU A 266 6.73 4.17 5.91
CA LEU A 266 5.60 4.40 6.84
C LEU A 266 4.30 4.71 6.10
N ARG A 267 4.34 5.51 5.03
CA ARG A 267 3.17 5.78 4.18
C ARG A 267 2.65 4.50 3.51
N LYS A 268 3.54 3.65 3.00
CA LYS A 268 3.15 2.35 2.42
C LYS A 268 2.54 1.40 3.46
N LEU A 269 2.94 1.53 4.71
CA LEU A 269 2.34 0.80 5.85
C LEU A 269 1.06 1.45 6.38
N CYS A 270 0.55 2.50 5.72
CA CYS A 270 -0.64 3.26 6.14
C CYS A 270 -0.55 3.86 7.55
N LEU A 271 0.65 4.11 8.07
CA LEU A 271 0.86 4.65 9.42
C LEU A 271 0.90 6.18 9.48
N LEU A 272 0.89 6.88 8.33
CA LEU A 272 1.05 8.35 8.25
C LEU A 272 -0.19 9.10 7.74
N TYR A 273 -1.39 8.57 7.93
CA TYR A 273 -2.62 9.29 7.54
C TYR A 273 -2.93 10.55 8.37
N THR A 274 -2.22 10.75 9.48
CA THR A 274 -2.43 11.89 10.39
C THR A 274 -1.39 13.00 10.25
N SER A 275 -0.42 12.89 9.35
CA SER A 275 0.54 13.97 9.07
C SER A 275 -0.04 14.94 8.08
N PRO A 276 -0.09 16.25 8.37
CA PRO A 276 -0.46 17.26 7.38
C PRO A 276 0.42 17.13 6.14
N SER A 277 -0.18 17.33 4.97
CA SER A 277 0.54 17.33 3.70
C SER A 277 1.64 18.40 3.74
N PRO A 278 2.85 18.15 3.24
CA PRO A 278 3.89 19.19 3.19
C PRO A 278 3.55 20.36 2.24
N ARG A 279 2.28 20.48 1.83
CA ARG A 279 1.75 21.56 1.00
C ARG A 279 0.66 22.41 1.70
N ASP A 280 0.37 22.14 2.98
CA ASP A 280 -0.54 22.95 3.80
C ASP A 280 0.26 23.85 4.73
#